data_f1d4f626c4991d343509391cb380e67e
#
_entry.id   f1d4f626c4991d343509391cb380e67e
#
_cell.length_a   1.000
_cell.length_b   1.000
_cell.length_c   1.000
_cell.angle_alpha   90.00
_cell.angle_beta   90.00
_cell.angle_gamma   90.00
#
_symmetry.space_group_name_H-M   'P 1'
#
loop_
_entity.id
_entity.type
_entity.pdbx_description
1 polymer ?
#
loop_
_entity_poly.entity_id
_entity_poly.type
_entity_poly.pdbx_seq_one_letter_code
_entity_poly.pdbx_strand_id
1 'polypeptide(L)'
;MSVSSAGHSSGQVPASFEIKSAQLPLVALFLKSSDGQVLASDVLRQFGPDGESPDFFDHDALVIDFSLLDPHVPLFDLVPLLKVLRSCSLVPVAARGASPEVMAAALAVGLVEAPPDVH
;
A
#
# COMPACT_ATOMS: atom_id res chain seq x y z
N MET A 1 -15.80 -8.54 -6.63
CA MET A 1 -17.22 -8.76 -6.67
C MET A 1 -17.92 -7.63 -7.38
N SER A 2 -18.81 -7.95 -8.24
CA SER A 2 -19.49 -6.96 -9.01
C SER A 2 -20.89 -6.79 -8.47
N VAL A 3 -21.25 -5.59 -8.14
CA VAL A 3 -22.59 -5.31 -7.67
C VAL A 3 -23.30 -4.58 -8.76
N SER A 4 -24.36 -5.17 -9.23
CA SER A 4 -25.12 -4.55 -10.25
C SER A 4 -26.18 -3.74 -9.61
N SER A 5 -26.18 -2.51 -9.77
CA SER A 5 -27.17 -1.70 -9.24
C SER A 5 -28.31 -1.74 -10.12
N ALA A 6 -28.27 -2.39 -11.10
CA ALA A 6 -29.22 -2.52 -11.89
C ALA A 6 -30.26 -1.60 -11.79
N GLY A 7 -30.13 -0.73 -12.04
CA GLY A 7 -31.04 0.21 -12.00
C GLY A 7 -32.34 -0.19 -12.20
N HIS A 8 -32.69 -1.17 -11.96
CA HIS A 8 -33.82 -1.59 -12.10
C HIS A 8 -34.80 -1.00 -11.32
N SER A 9 -34.63 -0.13 -10.80
CA SER A 9 -35.49 0.40 -9.97
C SER A 9 -36.62 1.03 -10.50
N SER A 10 -37.24 0.61 -11.36
CA SER A 10 -38.32 1.24 -11.92
C SER A 10 -39.21 1.92 -11.00
N GLY A 11 -39.21 3.12 -10.98
CA GLY A 11 -40.11 3.90 -10.19
C GLY A 11 -39.80 3.96 -8.75
N GLN A 12 -38.71 3.45 -8.34
CA GLN A 12 -38.40 3.46 -6.96
C GLN A 12 -37.52 4.63 -6.58
N VAL A 13 -37.48 4.93 -5.29
CA VAL A 13 -36.60 5.97 -4.79
C VAL A 13 -35.15 5.56 -5.06
N PRO A 14 -34.34 6.41 -5.69
CA PRO A 14 -32.95 6.08 -5.92
C PRO A 14 -32.21 5.85 -4.62
N ALA A 15 -31.31 4.91 -4.64
CA ALA A 15 -30.44 4.68 -3.49
C ALA A 15 -29.53 5.88 -3.31
N SER A 16 -29.09 6.11 -2.08
CA SER A 16 -28.19 7.22 -1.79
C SER A 16 -26.77 6.94 -2.24
N PHE A 17 -26.45 5.73 -2.66
CA PHE A 17 -25.10 5.38 -3.09
C PHE A 17 -25.14 4.26 -4.14
N GLU A 18 -24.03 4.11 -4.81
CA GLU A 18 -23.86 3.04 -5.78
C GLU A 18 -22.44 2.48 -5.63
N ILE A 19 -22.28 1.19 -5.72
CA ILE A 19 -20.96 0.55 -5.59
C ILE A 19 -20.58 -0.04 -6.92
N LYS A 20 -19.40 0.34 -7.40
CA LYS A 20 -18.85 -0.17 -8.65
C LYS A 20 -17.40 -0.57 -8.45
N SER A 21 -16.92 -1.49 -9.26
CA SER A 21 -15.50 -1.81 -9.29
C SER A 21 -14.73 -0.64 -9.86
N ALA A 22 -13.56 -0.41 -9.33
CA ALA A 22 -12.68 0.65 -9.80
C ALA A 22 -11.24 0.17 -9.74
N GLN A 23 -10.39 0.82 -10.51
CA GLN A 23 -8.96 0.52 -10.51
C GLN A 23 -8.19 1.76 -10.11
N LEU A 24 -7.09 1.54 -9.41
CA LEU A 24 -6.24 2.62 -8.94
C LEU A 24 -4.81 2.29 -9.31
N PRO A 25 -4.10 3.16 -10.03
CA PRO A 25 -2.68 2.94 -10.27
C PRO A 25 -1.92 2.95 -8.95
N LEU A 26 -0.99 2.02 -8.81
CA LEU A 26 -0.19 1.89 -7.59
C LEU A 26 1.28 2.01 -7.92
N VAL A 27 2.01 2.72 -7.05
CA VAL A 27 3.46 2.64 -7.04
C VAL A 27 3.82 1.41 -6.22
N ALA A 28 4.74 0.60 -6.71
CA ALA A 28 5.18 -0.58 -5.97
C ALA A 28 6.53 -0.31 -5.31
N LEU A 29 6.59 -0.51 -4.01
CA LEU A 29 7.82 -0.37 -3.25
C LEU A 29 8.31 -1.76 -2.89
N PHE A 30 9.39 -2.20 -3.54
CA PHE A 30 10.00 -3.49 -3.26
C PHE A 30 11.02 -3.33 -2.14
N LEU A 31 10.77 -3.93 -1.00
CA LEU A 31 11.71 -3.86 0.12
C LEU A 31 12.89 -4.77 -0.17
N LYS A 32 14.09 -4.24 -0.02
CA LYS A 32 15.33 -5.00 -0.25
C LYS A 32 16.15 -5.15 1.02
N SER A 33 15.69 -4.62 2.12
CA SER A 33 16.36 -4.75 3.42
C SER A 33 15.34 -5.15 4.46
N SER A 34 15.75 -5.96 5.40
CA SER A 34 14.92 -6.31 6.54
C SER A 34 15.14 -5.38 7.72
N ASP A 35 15.94 -4.32 7.55
CA ASP A 35 16.16 -3.34 8.58
C ASP A 35 15.27 -2.12 8.34
N GLY A 36 14.25 -1.97 9.18
CA GLY A 36 13.26 -0.89 9.01
C GLY A 36 13.86 0.50 9.14
N GLN A 37 14.91 0.66 9.94
CA GLN A 37 15.56 1.96 10.08
C GLN A 37 16.32 2.34 8.83
N VAL A 38 16.99 1.38 8.22
CA VAL A 38 17.70 1.60 6.95
C VAL A 38 16.71 1.97 5.87
N LEU A 39 15.60 1.26 5.78
CA LEU A 39 14.56 1.55 4.80
C LEU A 39 14.02 2.96 4.98
N ALA A 40 13.65 3.31 6.20
CA ALA A 40 13.10 4.63 6.49
C ALA A 40 14.09 5.74 6.18
N SER A 41 15.35 5.56 6.57
CA SER A 41 16.41 6.52 6.28
C SER A 41 16.63 6.71 4.80
N ASP A 42 16.67 5.61 4.05
CA ASP A 42 16.91 5.67 2.61
C ASP A 42 15.77 6.37 1.88
N VAL A 43 14.53 6.07 2.27
CA VAL A 43 13.38 6.73 1.68
C VAL A 43 13.40 8.22 1.97
N LEU A 44 13.66 8.61 3.21
CA LEU A 44 13.73 10.02 3.57
C LEU A 44 14.86 10.76 2.85
N ARG A 45 16.01 10.11 2.70
CA ARG A 45 17.13 10.74 2.03
C ARG A 45 16.80 11.05 0.58
N GLN A 46 16.00 10.20 -0.05
CA GLN A 46 15.69 10.36 -1.46
C GLN A 46 14.43 11.19 -1.68
N PHE A 47 13.36 10.92 -0.96
CA PHE A 47 12.06 11.51 -1.21
C PHE A 47 11.48 12.31 -0.05
N GLY A 48 12.20 12.46 1.04
CA GLY A 48 11.74 13.26 2.16
C GLY A 48 11.77 14.74 1.85
N PRO A 49 11.22 15.57 2.76
CA PRO A 49 11.18 17.03 2.54
C PRO A 49 12.54 17.66 2.31
N ASP A 50 13.60 17.09 2.91
CA ASP A 50 14.95 17.57 2.72
C ASP A 50 15.77 16.61 1.85
N GLY A 51 15.12 15.76 1.10
CA GLY A 51 15.79 14.75 0.30
C GLY A 51 16.15 15.23 -1.09
N GLU A 52 16.63 14.29 -1.90
CA GLU A 52 17.09 14.59 -3.25
C GLU A 52 15.93 14.96 -4.19
N SER A 53 14.76 14.37 -3.99
CA SER A 53 13.61 14.61 -4.84
C SER A 53 12.37 14.81 -3.97
N PRO A 54 12.27 15.94 -3.25
CA PRO A 54 11.24 16.08 -2.22
C PRO A 54 9.81 16.17 -2.77
N ASP A 55 9.63 16.55 -4.00
CA ASP A 55 8.30 16.67 -4.58
C ASP A 55 8.02 15.62 -5.64
N PHE A 56 8.70 14.48 -5.55
CA PHE A 56 8.57 13.46 -6.58
C PHE A 56 7.18 12.81 -6.59
N PHE A 57 6.60 12.59 -5.42
CA PHE A 57 5.28 11.98 -5.30
C PHE A 57 4.23 13.00 -4.88
N ASP A 58 2.99 12.75 -5.25
CA ASP A 58 1.88 13.63 -4.94
C ASP A 58 0.70 12.77 -4.49
N HIS A 59 0.79 12.25 -3.27
CA HIS A 59 -0.24 11.41 -2.66
C HIS A 59 -0.52 10.15 -3.48
N ASP A 60 0.54 9.58 -4.04
CA ASP A 60 0.41 8.37 -4.84
C ASP A 60 0.13 7.16 -3.96
N ALA A 61 -0.85 6.36 -4.36
CA ALA A 61 -1.14 5.11 -3.65
C ALA A 61 -0.02 4.12 -3.86
N LEU A 62 0.33 3.37 -2.81
CA LEU A 62 1.50 2.53 -2.82
C LEU A 62 1.19 1.12 -2.30
N VAL A 63 1.75 0.12 -2.97
CA VAL A 63 1.75 -1.25 -2.47
C VAL A 63 3.16 -1.59 -2.01
N ILE A 64 3.28 -2.18 -0.82
CA ILE A 64 4.57 -2.63 -0.32
C ILE A 64 4.75 -4.09 -0.71
N ASP A 65 5.82 -4.38 -1.43
CA ASP A 65 6.11 -5.72 -1.90
C ASP A 65 7.23 -6.34 -1.05
N PHE A 66 6.90 -7.43 -0.39
CA PHE A 66 7.82 -8.12 0.53
C PHE A 66 8.52 -9.30 -0.13
N SER A 67 8.29 -9.54 -1.42
CA SER A 67 8.75 -10.77 -2.06
C SER A 67 10.26 -10.92 -2.11
N LEU A 68 11.00 -9.83 -2.00
CA LEU A 68 12.46 -9.88 -2.02
C LEU A 68 13.07 -10.08 -0.65
N LEU A 69 12.28 -10.08 0.41
CA LEU A 69 12.80 -10.28 1.76
C LEU A 69 12.88 -11.76 2.10
N ASP A 70 13.85 -12.11 2.93
CA ASP A 70 14.00 -13.47 3.42
C ASP A 70 12.87 -13.77 4.41
N PRO A 71 12.01 -14.77 4.14
CA PRO A 71 10.90 -15.07 5.02
C PRO A 71 11.31 -15.61 6.39
N HIS A 72 12.59 -15.97 6.55
CA HIS A 72 13.09 -16.47 7.83
C HIS A 72 13.59 -15.35 8.74
N VAL A 73 13.66 -14.12 8.25
CA VAL A 73 14.08 -12.98 9.06
C VAL A 73 12.85 -12.33 9.68
N PRO A 74 12.85 -12.06 10.99
CA PRO A 74 11.69 -11.42 11.62
C PRO A 74 11.37 -10.07 10.99
N LEU A 75 10.09 -9.77 10.90
CA LEU A 75 9.65 -8.50 10.37
C LEU A 75 9.88 -7.40 11.38
N PHE A 76 10.40 -6.28 10.91
CA PHE A 76 10.51 -5.07 11.71
C PHE A 76 9.13 -4.43 11.89
N ASP A 77 9.04 -3.47 12.80
CA ASP A 77 7.79 -2.75 13.02
C ASP A 77 7.51 -1.88 11.79
N LEU A 78 6.35 -2.08 11.19
CA LEU A 78 5.97 -1.35 9.98
C LEU A 78 5.55 0.10 10.25
N VAL A 79 5.10 0.41 11.45
CA VAL A 79 4.52 1.72 11.73
C VAL A 79 5.47 2.88 11.42
N PRO A 80 6.74 2.85 11.84
CA PRO A 80 7.63 3.94 11.48
C PRO A 80 7.85 4.10 9.98
N LEU A 81 7.95 2.98 9.26
CA LEU A 81 8.10 3.04 7.80
C LEU A 81 6.87 3.66 7.16
N LEU A 82 5.67 3.29 7.60
CA LEU A 82 4.44 3.87 7.05
C LEU A 82 4.39 5.38 7.29
N LYS A 83 4.83 5.84 8.45
CA LYS A 83 4.87 7.28 8.74
C LYS A 83 5.83 8.00 7.81
N VAL A 84 6.99 7.42 7.57
CA VAL A 84 7.97 7.99 6.66
C VAL A 84 7.42 8.06 5.24
N LEU A 85 6.79 7.00 4.77
CA LEU A 85 6.21 6.98 3.43
C LEU A 85 5.15 8.08 3.28
N ARG A 86 4.32 8.26 4.30
CA ARG A 86 3.31 9.32 4.26
C ARG A 86 3.95 10.71 4.25
N SER A 87 5.07 10.88 4.95
CA SER A 87 5.77 12.17 4.93
C SER A 87 6.40 12.46 3.58
N CYS A 88 6.55 11.45 2.73
CA CYS A 88 7.06 11.60 1.38
C CYS A 88 5.94 11.73 0.34
N SER A 89 4.73 11.99 0.79
CA SER A 89 3.54 12.12 -0.08
C SER A 89 3.20 10.82 -0.79
N LEU A 90 3.41 9.71 -0.10
CA LEU A 90 2.95 8.39 -0.53
C LEU A 90 1.85 7.92 0.40
N VAL A 91 0.90 7.17 -0.14
CA VAL A 91 -0.22 6.65 0.64
C VAL A 91 -0.17 5.12 0.62
N PRO A 92 0.43 4.48 1.63
CA PRO A 92 0.48 3.02 1.66
C PRO A 92 -0.93 2.46 1.82
N VAL A 93 -1.34 1.60 0.89
CA VAL A 93 -2.69 1.05 0.91
C VAL A 93 -2.71 -0.47 0.90
N ALA A 94 -1.65 -1.11 0.43
CA ALA A 94 -1.67 -2.56 0.24
C ALA A 94 -0.32 -3.19 0.49
N ALA A 95 -0.32 -4.48 0.72
CA ALA A 95 0.88 -5.30 0.84
C ALA A 95 0.72 -6.54 -0.04
N ARG A 96 1.81 -7.04 -0.58
CA ARG A 96 1.79 -8.27 -1.38
C ARG A 96 3.12 -9.00 -1.22
N GLY A 97 3.13 -10.28 -1.60
CA GLY A 97 4.34 -11.08 -1.59
C GLY A 97 4.86 -11.40 -0.21
N ALA A 98 4.01 -11.32 0.80
CA ALA A 98 4.41 -11.53 2.17
C ALA A 98 4.03 -12.93 2.65
N SER A 99 4.78 -13.45 3.62
CA SER A 99 4.39 -14.67 4.31
C SER A 99 3.11 -14.42 5.09
N PRO A 100 2.40 -15.47 5.52
CA PRO A 100 1.16 -15.26 6.29
C PRO A 100 1.37 -14.42 7.53
N GLU A 101 2.49 -14.58 8.22
CA GLU A 101 2.77 -13.80 9.43
C GLU A 101 3.00 -12.34 9.11
N VAL A 102 3.76 -12.05 8.06
CA VAL A 102 4.02 -10.69 7.64
C VAL A 102 2.75 -10.05 7.11
N MET A 103 1.94 -10.81 6.37
CA MET A 103 0.68 -10.29 5.86
C MET A 103 -0.28 -9.95 7.02
N ALA A 104 -0.31 -10.77 8.06
CA ALA A 104 -1.13 -10.47 9.23
C ALA A 104 -0.70 -9.15 9.88
N ALA A 105 0.61 -8.91 9.97
CA ALA A 105 1.11 -7.65 10.51
C ALA A 105 0.73 -6.47 9.62
N ALA A 106 0.78 -6.65 8.31
CA ALA A 106 0.39 -5.59 7.37
C ALA A 106 -1.09 -5.25 7.49
N LEU A 107 -1.94 -6.27 7.59
CA LEU A 107 -3.38 -6.06 7.76
C LEU A 107 -3.66 -5.36 9.08
N ALA A 108 -2.91 -5.69 10.13
CA ALA A 108 -3.12 -5.08 11.45
C ALA A 108 -2.82 -3.57 11.45
N VAL A 109 -1.99 -3.08 10.54
CA VAL A 109 -1.70 -1.65 10.45
C VAL A 109 -2.51 -0.96 9.35
N GLY A 110 -3.52 -1.62 8.83
CA GLY A 110 -4.48 -1.00 7.92
C GLY A 110 -4.24 -1.19 6.45
N LEU A 111 -3.28 -2.01 6.07
CA LEU A 111 -3.06 -2.31 4.65
C LEU A 111 -4.00 -3.44 4.21
N VAL A 112 -4.30 -3.49 2.93
CA VAL A 112 -5.05 -4.62 2.36
C VAL A 112 -4.09 -5.55 1.65
N GLU A 113 -4.50 -6.80 1.50
CA GLU A 113 -3.68 -7.75 0.77
C GLU A 113 -3.92 -7.60 -0.73
N ALA A 114 -2.85 -7.43 -1.49
CA ALA A 114 -2.92 -7.36 -2.94
C ALA A 114 -2.44 -8.68 -3.54
N PRO A 115 -2.91 -9.06 -4.72
CA PRO A 115 -2.42 -10.25 -5.38
C PRO A 115 -0.92 -10.13 -5.70
N PRO A 116 -0.20 -11.26 -5.77
CA PRO A 116 1.20 -11.22 -6.16
C PRO A 116 1.36 -10.63 -7.56
N ASP A 117 2.54 -10.04 -7.77
CA ASP A 117 2.89 -9.56 -9.09
C ASP A 117 3.18 -10.78 -9.97
N VAL A 118 2.42 -10.92 -11.05
CA VAL A 118 2.56 -12.09 -11.90
C VAL A 118 3.04 -11.73 -13.27
N HIS A 119 4.18 -11.39 -13.43
CA HIS A 119 4.73 -11.10 -14.76
C HIS A 119 5.48 -12.28 -15.32
#